data_a9d3508ccb424b2b1926ce7d773859e6
#
_entry.id   a9d3508ccb424b2b1926ce7d773859e6
#
_cell.length_a   1.000
_cell.length_b   1.000
_cell.length_c   1.000
_cell.angle_alpha   90.00
_cell.angle_beta   90.00
_cell.angle_gamma   90.00
#
_symmetry.space_group_name_H-M   'P 1'
#
loop_
_entity.id
_entity.type
_entity.pdbx_description
1 polymer ?
#
loop_
_entity_poly.entity_id
_entity_poly.type
_entity_poly.pdbx_seq_one_letter_code
_entity_poly.pdbx_strand_id
1 'polypeptide(L)'
;MMRYEVELFEQETELQLGELCRICGVSREVVIEWVQEGVVEPRGEDQWRFPARQLTRIRRARRLQEDFELDSHALPVVLDLLDEVERLRNEVRVLRRLQD
;
A
#
# COMPACT_ATOMS: atom_id res chain seq x y z
N MET A 1 -15.73 -1.50 14.47
CA MET A 1 -14.31 -1.46 14.89
C MET A 1 -13.83 -0.03 15.02
N MET A 2 -13.16 0.25 16.09
CA MET A 2 -12.62 1.58 16.35
C MET A 2 -11.38 1.83 15.47
N ARG A 3 -11.19 3.07 15.04
CA ARG A 3 -10.04 3.48 14.24
C ARG A 3 -8.70 3.13 14.92
N TYR A 4 -8.65 3.29 16.22
CA TYR A 4 -7.47 2.95 17.03
C TYR A 4 -7.08 1.47 16.86
N GLU A 5 -8.06 0.57 16.87
CA GLU A 5 -7.82 -0.87 16.71
C GLU A 5 -7.29 -1.21 15.32
N VAL A 6 -7.78 -0.52 14.29
CA VAL A 6 -7.28 -0.69 12.91
C VAL A 6 -5.82 -0.25 12.81
N GLU A 7 -5.49 0.89 13.39
CA GLU A 7 -4.11 1.39 13.38
C GLU A 7 -3.16 0.45 14.11
N LEU A 8 -3.60 -0.13 15.25
CA LEU A 8 -2.80 -1.11 15.98
C LEU A 8 -2.57 -2.37 15.15
N PHE A 9 -3.62 -2.87 14.50
CA PHE A 9 -3.52 -4.02 13.62
C PHE A 9 -2.48 -3.78 12.52
N GLU A 10 -2.55 -2.63 11.85
CA GLU A 10 -1.64 -2.30 10.76
C GLU A 10 -0.18 -2.16 11.21
N GLN A 11 0.05 -1.70 12.44
CA GLN A 11 1.40 -1.51 12.95
C GLN A 11 2.05 -2.81 13.42
N GLU A 12 1.28 -3.71 14.00
CA GLU A 12 1.81 -4.90 14.67
C GLU A 12 1.74 -6.17 13.85
N THR A 13 0.81 -6.24 12.91
CA THR A 13 0.57 -7.46 12.13
C THR A 13 1.48 -7.53 10.91
N GLU A 14 2.07 -8.70 10.72
CA GLU A 14 2.82 -9.03 9.52
C GLU A 14 2.16 -10.21 8.83
N LEU A 15 2.12 -10.17 7.50
CA LEU A 15 1.48 -11.18 6.68
C LEU A 15 2.52 -11.94 5.89
N GLN A 16 2.30 -13.23 5.74
CA GLN A 16 3.08 -14.05 4.83
C GLN A 16 2.59 -13.82 3.40
N LEU A 17 3.44 -14.17 2.43
CA LEU A 17 3.12 -13.95 1.01
C LEU A 17 1.77 -14.57 0.62
N GLY A 18 1.52 -15.81 1.04
CA GLY A 18 0.27 -16.49 0.71
C GLY A 18 -0.97 -15.79 1.29
N GLU A 19 -0.86 -15.30 2.52
CA GLU A 19 -1.94 -14.55 3.16
C GLU A 19 -2.20 -13.24 2.43
N LEU A 20 -1.14 -12.53 2.08
CA LEU A 20 -1.24 -11.27 1.34
C LEU A 20 -1.96 -11.47 0.01
N CYS A 21 -1.58 -12.51 -0.72
CA CYS A 21 -2.21 -12.83 -2.00
C CYS A 21 -3.71 -13.10 -1.85
N ARG A 22 -4.09 -13.85 -0.82
CA ARG A 22 -5.50 -14.14 -0.57
C ARG A 22 -6.30 -12.90 -0.19
N ILE A 23 -5.75 -12.07 0.69
CA ILE A 23 -6.44 -10.87 1.17
C ILE A 23 -6.62 -9.85 0.07
N CYS A 24 -5.59 -9.66 -0.75
CA CYS A 24 -5.58 -8.63 -1.79
C CYS A 24 -6.07 -9.13 -3.15
N GLY A 25 -6.26 -10.42 -3.30
CA GLY A 25 -6.72 -10.99 -4.57
C GLY A 25 -5.72 -10.85 -5.70
N VAL A 26 -4.44 -11.05 -5.40
CA VAL A 26 -3.35 -10.96 -6.39
C VAL A 26 -2.56 -12.27 -6.39
N SER A 27 -1.90 -12.56 -7.51
CA SER A 27 -1.07 -13.74 -7.63
C SER A 27 0.30 -13.53 -6.99
N ARG A 28 0.97 -14.64 -6.69
CA ARG A 28 2.34 -14.61 -6.17
C ARG A 28 3.29 -13.93 -7.14
N GLU A 29 3.13 -14.24 -8.42
CA GLU A 29 3.97 -13.68 -9.49
C GLU A 29 3.87 -12.16 -9.54
N VAL A 30 2.68 -11.63 -9.39
CA VAL A 30 2.45 -10.18 -9.38
C VAL A 30 3.11 -9.55 -8.16
N VAL A 31 2.97 -10.14 -6.98
CA VAL A 31 3.61 -9.60 -5.77
C VAL A 31 5.13 -9.64 -5.90
N ILE A 32 5.68 -10.72 -6.43
CA ILE A 32 7.13 -10.84 -6.65
C ILE A 32 7.62 -9.73 -7.59
N GLU A 33 6.90 -9.49 -8.67
CA GLU A 33 7.21 -8.40 -9.60
C GLU A 33 7.17 -7.05 -8.88
N TRP A 34 6.15 -6.82 -8.06
CA TRP A 34 6.03 -5.58 -7.29
C TRP A 34 7.18 -5.39 -6.31
N VAL A 35 7.67 -6.46 -5.70
CA VAL A 35 8.86 -6.39 -4.84
C VAL A 35 10.07 -5.97 -5.65
N GLN A 36 10.26 -6.58 -6.83
CA GLN A 36 11.38 -6.27 -7.70
C GLN A 36 11.36 -4.82 -8.18
N GLU A 37 10.17 -4.28 -8.43
CA GLU A 37 10.01 -2.91 -8.90
C GLU A 37 9.94 -1.88 -7.76
N GLY A 38 10.01 -2.33 -6.51
CA GLY A 38 9.97 -1.42 -5.36
C GLY A 38 8.59 -0.90 -5.00
N VAL A 39 7.53 -1.54 -5.49
CA VAL A 39 6.15 -1.17 -5.14
C VAL A 39 5.88 -1.48 -3.67
N VAL A 40 6.37 -2.62 -3.20
CA VAL A 40 6.24 -3.06 -1.81
C VAL A 40 7.59 -3.52 -1.29
N GLU A 41 7.79 -3.40 0.01
CA GLU A 41 9.02 -3.79 0.67
C GLU A 41 8.75 -4.87 1.71
N PRO A 42 9.12 -6.13 1.43
CA PRO A 42 8.99 -7.18 2.42
C PRO A 42 10.11 -7.11 3.45
N ARG A 43 9.86 -7.71 4.59
CA ARG A 43 10.87 -7.96 5.61
C ARG A 43 11.34 -9.39 5.52
N GLY A 44 12.60 -9.62 5.82
CA GLY A 44 13.20 -10.94 5.80
C GLY A 44 13.75 -11.31 4.43
N GLU A 45 14.79 -12.14 4.41
CA GLU A 45 15.46 -12.56 3.17
C GLU A 45 14.94 -13.90 2.67
N ASP A 46 14.79 -14.87 3.56
CA ASP A 46 14.37 -16.22 3.21
C ASP A 46 12.86 -16.41 3.18
N GLN A 47 12.18 -15.79 4.14
CA GLN A 47 10.73 -15.80 4.19
C GLN A 47 10.24 -14.37 4.27
N TRP A 48 9.59 -13.91 3.23
CA TRP A 48 9.06 -12.56 3.17
C TRP A 48 7.87 -12.40 4.11
N ARG A 49 7.90 -11.32 4.86
CA ARG A 49 6.78 -10.87 5.68
C ARG A 49 6.44 -9.45 5.29
N PHE A 50 5.15 -9.18 5.18
CA PHE A 50 4.66 -7.89 4.74
C PHE A 50 3.90 -7.21 5.88
N PRO A 51 4.36 -6.03 6.34
CA PRO A 51 3.59 -5.29 7.33
C PRO A 51 2.18 -5.00 6.81
N ALA A 52 1.18 -5.20 7.66
CA ALA A 52 -0.22 -5.00 7.26
C ALA A 52 -0.50 -3.56 6.82
N ARG A 53 0.29 -2.58 7.27
CA ARG A 53 0.15 -1.20 6.83
C ARG A 53 0.35 -1.03 5.33
N GLN A 54 0.99 -1.98 4.67
CA GLN A 54 1.20 -1.94 3.22
C GLN A 54 -0.02 -2.41 2.42
N LEU A 55 -1.04 -2.96 3.07
CA LEU A 55 -2.24 -3.45 2.39
C LEU A 55 -2.93 -2.37 1.55
N THR A 56 -3.01 -1.16 2.07
CA THR A 56 -3.63 -0.04 1.34
C THR A 56 -2.88 0.24 0.05
N ARG A 57 -1.55 0.27 0.12
CA ARG A 57 -0.70 0.49 -1.05
C ARG A 57 -0.86 -0.62 -2.08
N ILE A 58 -0.90 -1.87 -1.62
CA ILE A 58 -1.05 -3.04 -2.50
C ILE A 58 -2.41 -3.03 -3.20
N ARG A 59 -3.48 -2.74 -2.48
CA ARG A 59 -4.82 -2.65 -3.07
C ARG A 59 -4.91 -1.53 -4.10
N ARG A 60 -4.26 -0.41 -3.82
CA ARG A 60 -4.19 0.71 -4.75
C ARG A 60 -3.41 0.33 -6.00
N ALA A 61 -2.28 -0.36 -5.84
CA ALA A 61 -1.48 -0.83 -6.97
C ALA A 61 -2.29 -1.77 -7.87
N ARG A 62 -3.00 -2.73 -7.26
CA ARG A 62 -3.86 -3.64 -8.00
C ARG A 62 -4.89 -2.89 -8.81
N ARG A 63 -5.59 -1.94 -8.19
CA ARG A 63 -6.62 -1.15 -8.86
C ARG A 63 -6.06 -0.36 -10.03
N LEU A 64 -4.90 0.27 -9.85
CA LEU A 64 -4.26 1.03 -10.91
C LEU A 64 -3.89 0.17 -12.10
N GLN A 65 -3.38 -1.04 -11.86
CA GLN A 65 -3.06 -1.95 -12.96
C GLN A 65 -4.31 -2.48 -13.67
N GLU A 66 -5.35 -2.80 -12.92
CA GLU A 66 -6.59 -3.33 -13.51
C GLU A 66 -7.37 -2.26 -14.28
N ASP A 67 -7.48 -1.05 -13.72
CA ASP A 67 -8.32 0.00 -14.30
C ASP A 67 -7.60 0.80 -15.39
N PHE A 68 -6.29 0.99 -15.26
CA PHE A 68 -5.51 1.86 -16.13
C PHE A 68 -4.40 1.14 -16.89
N GLU A 69 -4.29 -0.16 -16.69
CA GLU A 69 -3.25 -0.98 -17.33
C GLU A 69 -1.84 -0.44 -17.11
N LEU A 70 -1.59 0.11 -15.91
CA LEU A 70 -0.27 0.64 -15.60
C LEU A 70 0.76 -0.46 -15.50
N ASP A 71 1.93 -0.19 -16.07
CA ASP A 71 3.10 -1.04 -15.94
C ASP A 71 3.58 -1.06 -14.49
N SER A 72 4.02 -2.20 -14.00
CA SER A 72 4.59 -2.34 -12.66
C SER A 72 5.77 -1.41 -12.43
N HIS A 73 6.52 -1.09 -13.49
CA HIS A 73 7.64 -0.17 -13.42
C HIS A 73 7.20 1.27 -13.10
N ALA A 74 6.03 1.66 -13.55
CA ALA A 74 5.46 3.00 -13.31
C ALA A 74 4.77 3.11 -11.95
N LEU A 75 4.34 1.99 -11.37
CA LEU A 75 3.55 1.99 -10.14
C LEU A 75 4.18 2.74 -8.97
N PRO A 76 5.48 2.57 -8.66
CA PRO A 76 6.07 3.26 -7.52
C PRO A 76 5.95 4.78 -7.61
N VAL A 77 6.18 5.34 -8.79
CA VAL A 77 6.08 6.78 -9.00
C VAL A 77 4.64 7.26 -8.82
N VAL A 78 3.69 6.54 -9.42
CA VAL A 78 2.27 6.91 -9.32
C VAL A 78 1.79 6.82 -7.88
N LEU A 79 2.15 5.75 -7.17
CA LEU A 79 1.76 5.56 -5.78
C LEU A 79 2.35 6.65 -4.87
N ASP A 80 3.61 7.01 -5.08
CA ASP A 80 4.25 8.07 -4.31
C ASP A 80 3.59 9.43 -4.58
N LEU A 81 3.22 9.71 -5.82
CA LEU A 81 2.51 10.93 -6.17
C LEU A 81 1.11 10.97 -5.53
N LEU A 82 0.41 9.85 -5.50
CA LEU A 82 -0.90 9.78 -4.84
C LEU A 82 -0.78 10.01 -3.33
N ASP A 83 0.24 9.45 -2.70
CA ASP A 83 0.51 9.68 -1.28
C ASP A 83 0.77 11.16 -1.02
N GLU A 84 1.55 11.80 -1.89
CA GLU A 84 1.84 13.23 -1.78
C GLU A 84 0.58 14.08 -1.95
N VAL A 85 -0.28 13.73 -2.89
CA VAL A 85 -1.55 14.42 -3.09
C VAL A 85 -2.42 14.31 -1.82
N GLU A 86 -2.50 13.13 -1.23
CA GLU A 86 -3.25 12.93 0.01
C GLU A 86 -2.70 13.76 1.16
N ARG A 87 -1.38 13.80 1.29
CA ARG A 87 -0.70 14.60 2.31
C ARG A 87 -1.05 16.08 2.16
N LEU A 88 -0.94 16.59 0.95
CA LEU A 88 -1.23 18.00 0.67
C LEU A 88 -2.69 18.33 0.88
N ARG A 89 -3.60 17.45 0.51
CA ARG A 89 -5.03 17.65 0.76
C ARG A 89 -5.34 17.73 2.25
N ASN A 90 -4.67 16.90 3.04
CA ASN A 90 -4.83 16.93 4.50
C ASN A 90 -4.29 18.23 5.08
N GLU A 91 -3.15 18.71 4.60
CA GLU A 91 -2.60 19.99 5.03
C GLU A 91 -3.55 21.14 4.71
N VAL A 92 -4.12 21.15 3.51
CA VAL A 92 -5.08 22.17 3.11
C VAL A 92 -6.30 22.15 4.04
N ARG A 93 -6.81 20.95 4.35
CA ARG A 93 -7.95 20.81 5.27
C ARG A 93 -7.64 21.40 6.65
N VAL A 94 -6.45 21.09 7.18
CA VAL A 94 -6.05 21.62 8.49
C VAL A 94 -5.94 23.14 8.45
N LEU A 95 -5.30 23.69 7.43
CA LEU A 95 -5.13 25.13 7.28
C LEU A 95 -6.47 25.85 7.17
N ARG A 96 -7.42 25.26 6.44
CA ARG A 96 -8.77 25.83 6.31
C ARG A 96 -9.50 25.87 7.65
N ARG A 97 -9.37 24.83 8.46
CA ARG A 97 -9.95 24.79 9.82
C ARG A 97 -9.40 25.89 10.70
N LEU A 98 -8.10 26.18 10.57
CA LEU A 98 -7.45 27.21 11.36
C LEU A 98 -7.90 28.63 10.98
N GLN A 99 -8.38 28.81 9.74
CA GLN A 99 -8.87 30.09 9.26
C GLN A 99 -10.34 30.35 9.62
N ASP A 100 -11.09 29.31 9.85
CA ASP A 100 -12.50 29.41 10.28
C ASP A 100 -12.56 29.60 11.80
#